data_b691e7e274c9a26bb0a4ca633c54614e
#
_entry.id   b691e7e274c9a26bb0a4ca633c54614e
#
_cell.length_a   1.000
_cell.length_b   1.000
_cell.length_c   1.000
_cell.angle_alpha   90.00
_cell.angle_beta   90.00
_cell.angle_gamma   90.00
#
_symmetry.space_group_name_H-M   'P 1'
#
loop_
_entity.id
_entity.type
_entity.pdbx_description
1 polymer ?
#
loop_
_entity_poly.entity_id
_entity_poly.type
_entity_poly.pdbx_seq_one_letter_code
_entity_poly.pdbx_strand_id
1 'polypeptide(L)'
;MILDLNMLQLYKFIFISFFPLIFINDDTGTVQTPSLKQVFNSKFKIGVALNKNQIRQRQQKENELIKREFSSLTAENVMKWEEIHPKKDRYNFKTPDLLVSFSQDNNQDLIGHTLVWHNQIPEWVTREDDGSLLDINTLLKNITDHITAVAGRYSGKIKGWDVVNEAILDDGSYRENDFYNISGE
;
A
#
# COMPACT_ATOMS: atom_id res chain seq x y z
N MET A 1 45.34 85.17 -1.65
CA MET A 1 45.80 84.51 -0.45
C MET A 1 45.11 83.19 -0.33
N ILE A 2 45.91 82.16 -0.44
CA ILE A 2 45.65 80.72 -0.21
C ILE A 2 44.71 80.01 -1.16
N LEU A 3 45.36 79.27 -2.02
CA LEU A 3 44.94 78.14 -2.82
C LEU A 3 44.40 77.01 -1.93
N ASP A 4 43.47 76.31 -2.44
CA ASP A 4 43.44 74.88 -2.08
C ASP A 4 43.31 73.98 -3.31
N LEU A 5 44.25 73.09 -3.40
CA LEU A 5 44.47 72.08 -4.40
C LEU A 5 43.67 70.85 -4.02
N ASN A 6 43.41 70.08 -5.01
CA ASN A 6 43.14 68.63 -5.01
C ASN A 6 41.69 68.22 -5.00
N MET A 7 41.31 67.73 -6.12
CA MET A 7 40.68 66.41 -6.18
C MET A 7 40.87 65.79 -7.56
N LEU A 8 41.96 65.09 -7.71
CA LEU A 8 42.16 64.17 -8.79
C LEU A 8 41.32 62.88 -8.49
N GLN A 9 40.11 62.80 -9.01
CA GLN A 9 39.36 61.55 -8.91
C GLN A 9 39.83 60.58 -9.98
N LEU A 10 40.45 59.53 -9.51
CA LEU A 10 40.89 58.35 -10.25
C LEU A 10 39.65 57.49 -10.56
N TYR A 11 39.10 57.57 -11.75
CA TYR A 11 38.09 56.65 -12.21
C TYR A 11 38.75 55.32 -12.55
N LYS A 12 38.63 54.34 -11.66
CA LYS A 12 38.95 52.94 -11.95
C LYS A 12 37.82 52.37 -12.81
N PHE A 13 38.05 52.21 -14.10
CA PHE A 13 37.21 51.43 -14.95
C PHE A 13 37.34 49.96 -14.59
N ILE A 14 36.32 49.39 -13.92
CA ILE A 14 36.15 47.96 -13.77
C ILE A 14 35.59 47.41 -15.06
N PHE A 15 36.44 46.80 -15.88
CA PHE A 15 36.00 45.97 -17.01
C PHE A 15 35.40 44.68 -16.43
N ILE A 16 34.04 44.65 -16.33
CA ILE A 16 33.33 43.38 -16.11
C ILE A 16 33.24 42.71 -17.46
N SER A 17 34.15 41.77 -17.76
CA SER A 17 33.99 40.89 -18.90
C SER A 17 32.81 39.95 -18.63
N PHE A 18 31.69 40.22 -19.27
CA PHE A 18 30.59 39.27 -19.36
C PHE A 18 31.05 38.09 -20.22
N PHE A 19 31.57 37.04 -19.59
CA PHE A 19 31.66 35.74 -20.22
C PHE A 19 30.24 35.16 -20.22
N PRO A 20 29.60 34.91 -21.37
CA PRO A 20 28.37 34.15 -21.38
C PRO A 20 28.69 32.76 -20.84
N LEU A 21 28.16 32.43 -19.66
CA LEU A 21 28.09 31.03 -19.22
C LEU A 21 27.20 30.32 -20.24
N ILE A 22 27.81 29.66 -21.20
CA ILE A 22 27.14 28.68 -22.03
C ILE A 22 26.81 27.52 -21.09
N PHE A 23 25.56 27.50 -20.57
CA PHE A 23 25.01 26.29 -20.00
C PHE A 23 24.90 25.30 -21.14
N ILE A 24 25.89 24.44 -21.28
CA ILE A 24 25.75 23.22 -22.04
C ILE A 24 24.76 22.40 -21.19
N ASN A 25 23.48 22.46 -21.54
CA ASN A 25 22.55 21.43 -21.13
C ASN A 25 23.08 20.13 -21.73
N ASP A 26 23.77 19.38 -20.93
CA ASP A 26 24.12 17.99 -21.24
C ASP A 26 22.79 17.20 -21.13
N ASP A 27 21.95 17.40 -22.15
CA ASP A 27 20.75 16.61 -22.36
C ASP A 27 21.19 15.23 -22.87
N THR A 28 21.94 14.53 -22.03
CA THR A 28 22.03 13.08 -22.10
C THR A 28 20.65 12.58 -21.72
N GLY A 29 19.72 12.76 -22.65
CA GLY A 29 18.36 12.23 -22.54
C GLY A 29 18.44 10.73 -22.33
N THR A 30 18.57 10.32 -21.08
CA THR A 30 18.29 8.95 -20.70
C THR A 30 16.84 8.72 -21.06
N VAL A 31 16.61 8.07 -22.20
CA VAL A 31 15.28 7.62 -22.60
C VAL A 31 14.81 6.68 -21.48
N GLN A 32 14.07 7.25 -20.54
CA GLN A 32 13.51 6.44 -19.46
C GLN A 32 12.51 5.49 -20.09
N THR A 33 12.81 4.20 -20.01
CA THR A 33 11.88 3.16 -20.41
C THR A 33 10.57 3.36 -19.64
N PRO A 34 9.40 3.47 -20.30
CA PRO A 34 8.13 3.66 -19.61
C PRO A 34 7.86 2.49 -18.67
N SER A 35 7.28 2.77 -17.51
CA SER A 35 6.92 1.75 -16.53
C SER A 35 5.71 0.93 -16.97
N LEU A 36 5.53 -0.26 -16.40
CA LEU A 36 4.38 -1.12 -16.67
C LEU A 36 3.07 -0.36 -16.44
N LYS A 37 2.94 0.35 -15.32
CA LYS A 37 1.72 1.12 -15.03
C LYS A 37 1.45 2.23 -16.05
N GLN A 38 2.48 2.81 -16.66
CA GLN A 38 2.33 3.81 -17.74
C GLN A 38 1.88 3.16 -19.04
N VAL A 39 2.53 2.07 -19.45
CA VAL A 39 2.20 1.36 -20.70
C VAL A 39 0.76 0.86 -20.71
N PHE A 40 0.27 0.34 -19.58
CA PHE A 40 -1.05 -0.28 -19.49
C PHE A 40 -2.14 0.63 -18.90
N ASN A 41 -1.82 1.88 -18.57
CA ASN A 41 -2.72 2.80 -17.85
C ASN A 41 -4.14 2.90 -18.44
N SER A 42 -4.28 2.86 -19.77
CA SER A 42 -5.57 2.95 -20.47
C SER A 42 -6.29 1.60 -20.65
N LYS A 43 -5.68 0.50 -20.22
CA LYS A 43 -6.20 -0.85 -20.44
C LYS A 43 -6.60 -1.54 -19.14
N PHE A 44 -5.67 -1.65 -18.21
CA PHE A 44 -5.88 -2.26 -16.91
C PHE A 44 -4.80 -1.81 -15.92
N LYS A 45 -5.03 -2.08 -14.64
CA LYS A 45 -4.04 -1.81 -13.61
C LYS A 45 -3.08 -2.99 -13.45
N ILE A 46 -1.79 -2.72 -13.35
CA ILE A 46 -0.79 -3.70 -12.97
C ILE A 46 -0.63 -3.66 -11.45
N GLY A 47 -0.85 -4.80 -10.80
CA GLY A 47 -0.76 -4.92 -9.35
C GLY A 47 0.36 -5.83 -8.89
N VAL A 48 0.70 -5.74 -7.60
CA VAL A 48 1.65 -6.61 -6.92
C VAL A 48 1.20 -6.90 -5.49
N ALA A 49 1.38 -8.15 -5.04
CA ALA A 49 1.20 -8.52 -3.65
C ALA A 49 2.48 -8.23 -2.85
N LEU A 50 2.33 -7.59 -1.69
CA LEU A 50 3.46 -7.19 -0.84
C LEU A 50 3.50 -8.00 0.45
N ASN A 51 4.67 -8.57 0.73
CA ASN A 51 4.95 -9.21 2.01
C ASN A 51 5.32 -8.19 3.10
N LYS A 52 5.41 -8.67 4.33
CA LYS A 52 5.67 -7.84 5.52
C LYS A 52 6.99 -7.03 5.46
N ASN A 53 8.03 -7.57 4.81
CA ASN A 53 9.32 -6.87 4.69
C ASN A 53 9.26 -5.74 3.67
N GLN A 54 8.60 -5.97 2.53
CA GLN A 54 8.35 -4.95 1.50
C GLN A 54 7.48 -3.82 2.05
N ILE A 55 6.39 -4.15 2.76
CA ILE A 55 5.53 -3.14 3.42
C ILE A 55 6.33 -2.28 4.41
N ARG A 56 7.26 -2.87 5.16
CA ARG A 56 8.14 -2.17 6.10
C ARG A 56 9.30 -1.44 5.43
N GLN A 57 9.35 -1.44 4.10
CA GLN A 57 10.35 -0.76 3.27
C GLN A 57 11.80 -1.11 3.64
N ARG A 58 12.06 -2.36 3.98
CA ARG A 58 13.40 -2.82 4.37
C ARG A 58 14.40 -2.92 3.22
N GLN A 59 13.91 -2.90 1.96
CA GLN A 59 14.72 -3.04 0.76
C GLN A 59 14.42 -1.87 -0.20
N GLN A 60 15.32 -0.90 -0.25
CA GLN A 60 15.11 0.32 -1.03
C GLN A 60 14.90 0.05 -2.53
N LYS A 61 15.69 -0.83 -3.14
CA LYS A 61 15.57 -1.16 -4.57
C LYS A 61 14.22 -1.76 -4.94
N GLU A 62 13.67 -2.63 -4.09
CA GLU A 62 12.34 -3.20 -4.30
C GLU A 62 11.26 -2.13 -4.18
N ASN A 63 11.38 -1.24 -3.20
CA ASN A 63 10.43 -0.15 -3.00
C ASN A 63 10.39 0.80 -4.21
N GLU A 64 11.54 1.15 -4.78
CA GLU A 64 11.62 1.96 -5.99
C GLU A 64 10.96 1.24 -7.19
N LEU A 65 11.20 -0.06 -7.33
CA LEU A 65 10.56 -0.87 -8.36
C LEU A 65 9.03 -0.90 -8.17
N ILE A 66 8.55 -1.16 -6.94
CA ILE A 66 7.12 -1.20 -6.61
C ILE A 66 6.45 0.13 -6.94
N LYS A 67 7.02 1.25 -6.53
CA LYS A 67 6.51 2.59 -6.82
C LYS A 67 6.48 2.90 -8.31
N ARG A 68 7.51 2.48 -9.04
CA ARG A 68 7.67 2.78 -10.46
C ARG A 68 6.73 1.96 -11.34
N GLU A 69 6.62 0.65 -11.09
CA GLU A 69 6.00 -0.28 -12.04
C GLU A 69 4.51 -0.52 -11.79
N PHE A 70 4.06 -0.46 -10.53
CA PHE A 70 2.72 -0.93 -10.17
C PHE A 70 1.76 0.23 -9.84
N SER A 71 0.50 0.07 -10.24
CA SER A 71 -0.59 0.99 -9.96
C SER A 71 -1.58 0.47 -8.93
N SER A 72 -1.45 -0.81 -8.53
CA SER A 72 -2.28 -1.45 -7.52
C SER A 72 -1.45 -2.33 -6.59
N LEU A 73 -1.84 -2.40 -5.33
CA LEU A 73 -1.19 -3.18 -4.28
C LEU A 73 -2.20 -4.11 -3.62
N THR A 74 -1.71 -5.25 -3.15
CA THR A 74 -2.47 -6.18 -2.32
C THR A 74 -1.58 -6.66 -1.17
N ALA A 75 -2.14 -6.87 0.01
CA ALA A 75 -1.39 -7.49 1.10
C ALA A 75 -1.26 -8.99 0.85
N GLU A 76 -0.03 -9.56 0.91
CA GLU A 76 0.15 -11.00 0.81
C GLU A 76 -0.49 -11.74 2.00
N ASN A 77 -0.26 -11.25 3.24
CA ASN A 77 -0.77 -11.90 4.44
C ASN A 77 -1.29 -10.94 5.52
N VAL A 78 -0.73 -9.72 5.64
CA VAL A 78 -0.91 -8.87 6.83
C VAL A 78 -2.34 -8.37 7.07
N MET A 79 -3.24 -8.51 6.11
CA MET A 79 -4.66 -8.19 6.23
C MET A 79 -5.54 -9.42 6.42
N LYS A 80 -4.99 -10.63 6.37
CA LYS A 80 -5.72 -11.87 6.68
C LYS A 80 -6.05 -11.94 8.17
N TRP A 81 -7.11 -12.62 8.51
CA TRP A 81 -7.69 -12.61 9.87
C TRP A 81 -6.66 -12.97 10.95
N GLU A 82 -5.91 -14.07 10.77
CA GLU A 82 -4.88 -14.52 11.72
C GLU A 82 -3.83 -13.44 12.04
N GLU A 83 -3.45 -12.63 11.06
CA GLU A 83 -2.45 -11.57 11.24
C GLU A 83 -3.07 -10.28 11.80
N ILE A 84 -4.24 -9.86 11.31
CA ILE A 84 -4.83 -8.58 11.67
C ILE A 84 -5.70 -8.65 12.94
N HIS A 85 -6.35 -9.81 13.22
CA HIS A 85 -7.26 -10.02 14.36
C HIS A 85 -7.03 -11.39 15.01
N PRO A 86 -5.83 -11.62 15.59
CA PRO A 86 -5.40 -12.95 16.09
C PRO A 86 -6.13 -13.41 17.34
N LYS A 87 -6.73 -12.52 18.10
CA LYS A 87 -7.50 -12.80 19.31
C LYS A 87 -8.77 -11.97 19.34
N LYS A 88 -9.83 -12.47 19.98
CA LYS A 88 -11.18 -11.89 19.98
C LYS A 88 -11.24 -10.38 20.26
N ASP A 89 -10.35 -9.88 21.11
CA ASP A 89 -10.28 -8.48 21.56
C ASP A 89 -8.97 -7.78 21.16
N ARG A 90 -8.19 -8.36 20.23
CA ARG A 90 -6.91 -7.78 19.83
C ARG A 90 -6.74 -7.68 18.34
N TYR A 91 -6.56 -6.46 17.87
CA TYR A 91 -6.25 -6.13 16.48
C TYR A 91 -4.80 -5.67 16.30
N ASN A 92 -4.16 -6.06 15.21
CA ASN A 92 -2.79 -5.69 14.82
C ASN A 92 -2.81 -4.81 13.56
N PHE A 93 -3.14 -3.55 13.70
CA PHE A 93 -3.23 -2.62 12.57
C PHE A 93 -1.89 -2.02 12.13
N LYS A 94 -0.81 -2.20 12.91
CA LYS A 94 0.47 -1.52 12.67
C LYS A 94 1.04 -1.73 11.26
N THR A 95 1.07 -2.96 10.77
CA THR A 95 1.62 -3.25 9.42
C THR A 95 0.61 -2.94 8.31
N PRO A 96 -0.68 -3.27 8.44
CA PRO A 96 -1.71 -2.79 7.53
C PRO A 96 -1.74 -1.26 7.38
N ASP A 97 -1.63 -0.50 8.47
CA ASP A 97 -1.58 0.97 8.42
C ASP A 97 -0.40 1.49 7.58
N LEU A 98 0.79 0.85 7.69
CA LEU A 98 1.94 1.19 6.85
C LEU A 98 1.67 0.93 5.37
N LEU A 99 0.98 -0.16 5.03
CA LEU A 99 0.63 -0.47 3.64
C LEU A 99 -0.37 0.55 3.08
N VAL A 100 -1.38 0.93 3.87
CA VAL A 100 -2.35 1.96 3.49
C VAL A 100 -1.65 3.30 3.26
N SER A 101 -0.78 3.74 4.18
CA SER A 101 0.00 4.97 3.99
C SER A 101 0.88 4.90 2.74
N PHE A 102 1.59 3.78 2.54
CA PHE A 102 2.44 3.59 1.37
C PHE A 102 1.64 3.69 0.06
N SER A 103 0.45 3.09 -0.02
CA SER A 103 -0.41 3.15 -1.20
C SER A 103 -0.89 4.59 -1.49
N GLN A 104 -1.29 5.33 -0.45
CA GLN A 104 -1.74 6.72 -0.56
C GLN A 104 -0.60 7.65 -0.99
N ASP A 105 0.57 7.54 -0.34
CA ASP A 105 1.75 8.37 -0.63
C ASP A 105 2.27 8.18 -2.07
N ASN A 106 2.00 7.01 -2.69
CA ASN A 106 2.44 6.68 -4.05
C ASN A 106 1.30 6.68 -5.08
N ASN A 107 0.09 7.14 -4.70
CA ASN A 107 -1.09 7.16 -5.55
C ASN A 107 -1.36 5.80 -6.22
N GLN A 108 -1.30 4.73 -5.45
CA GLN A 108 -1.56 3.36 -5.87
C GLN A 108 -2.87 2.88 -5.25
N ASP A 109 -3.71 2.19 -6.03
CA ASP A 109 -4.91 1.57 -5.47
C ASP A 109 -4.50 0.44 -4.52
N LEU A 110 -5.23 0.29 -3.42
CA LEU A 110 -5.04 -0.83 -2.50
C LEU A 110 -6.26 -1.72 -2.52
N ILE A 111 -6.04 -3.02 -2.68
CA ILE A 111 -7.05 -4.08 -2.55
C ILE A 111 -6.80 -4.77 -1.22
N GLY A 112 -7.83 -4.80 -0.39
CA GLY A 112 -7.81 -5.52 0.89
C GLY A 112 -8.01 -7.01 0.68
N HIS A 113 -7.05 -7.81 1.09
CA HIS A 113 -7.09 -9.27 0.97
C HIS A 113 -6.80 -9.88 2.34
N THR A 114 -7.72 -10.51 2.94
CA THR A 114 -9.14 -10.77 2.68
C THR A 114 -9.92 -10.67 4.00
N LEU A 115 -11.22 -10.34 3.94
CA LEU A 115 -12.01 -10.20 5.17
C LEU A 115 -12.39 -11.57 5.76
N VAL A 116 -12.86 -12.49 4.94
CA VAL A 116 -13.25 -13.84 5.36
C VAL A 116 -12.60 -14.88 4.47
N TRP A 117 -11.90 -15.83 5.07
CA TRP A 117 -11.30 -16.96 4.38
C TRP A 117 -11.20 -18.14 5.35
N HIS A 118 -11.41 -19.35 4.83
CA HIS A 118 -11.35 -20.58 5.62
C HIS A 118 -9.93 -20.95 6.09
N ASN A 119 -8.91 -20.32 5.54
CA ASN A 119 -7.50 -20.50 5.86
C ASN A 119 -6.90 -19.26 6.51
N GLN A 120 -5.80 -19.38 7.22
CA GLN A 120 -5.15 -18.30 7.98
C GLN A 120 -6.15 -17.50 8.85
N ILE A 121 -6.99 -18.25 9.57
CA ILE A 121 -8.02 -17.76 10.49
C ILE A 121 -7.79 -18.37 11.88
N PRO A 122 -7.90 -17.59 12.98
CA PRO A 122 -7.80 -18.14 14.34
C PRO A 122 -8.97 -19.07 14.67
N GLU A 123 -8.70 -20.14 15.42
CA GLU A 123 -9.72 -21.13 15.80
C GLU A 123 -10.93 -20.52 16.49
N TRP A 124 -10.73 -19.51 17.33
CA TRP A 124 -11.82 -18.85 18.09
C TRP A 124 -12.92 -18.23 17.20
N VAL A 125 -12.66 -18.07 15.89
CA VAL A 125 -13.64 -17.51 14.95
C VAL A 125 -14.76 -18.48 14.64
N THR A 126 -14.46 -19.78 14.60
CA THR A 126 -15.37 -20.85 14.20
C THR A 126 -15.58 -21.92 15.28
N ARG A 127 -14.76 -21.91 16.35
CA ARG A 127 -14.75 -22.97 17.36
C ARG A 127 -14.78 -22.42 18.78
N GLU A 128 -15.37 -23.20 19.67
CA GLU A 128 -15.29 -23.05 21.12
C GLU A 128 -13.92 -23.54 21.63
N ASP A 129 -13.61 -23.26 22.92
CA ASP A 129 -12.35 -23.68 23.56
C ASP A 129 -12.20 -25.21 23.64
N ASP A 130 -13.30 -25.98 23.61
CA ASP A 130 -13.31 -27.45 23.59
C ASP A 130 -13.17 -28.03 22.16
N GLY A 131 -13.04 -27.17 21.14
CA GLY A 131 -12.89 -27.54 19.73
C GLY A 131 -14.21 -27.80 19.00
N SER A 132 -15.37 -27.74 19.67
CA SER A 132 -16.67 -27.84 18.99
C SER A 132 -16.95 -26.61 18.12
N LEU A 133 -17.78 -26.77 17.10
CA LEU A 133 -18.18 -25.66 16.23
C LEU A 133 -19.08 -24.67 16.97
N LEU A 134 -18.91 -23.39 16.73
CA LEU A 134 -19.78 -22.34 17.21
C LEU A 134 -21.20 -22.46 16.68
N ASP A 135 -22.18 -21.88 17.38
CA ASP A 135 -23.49 -21.65 16.81
C ASP A 135 -23.43 -20.53 15.74
N ILE A 136 -24.40 -20.53 14.84
CA ILE A 136 -24.47 -19.60 13.69
C ILE A 136 -24.53 -18.12 14.15
N ASN A 137 -25.22 -17.80 15.25
CA ASN A 137 -25.36 -16.41 15.69
C ASN A 137 -24.01 -15.88 16.21
N THR A 138 -23.27 -16.73 16.93
CA THR A 138 -21.92 -16.39 17.43
C THR A 138 -20.95 -16.21 16.26
N LEU A 139 -20.98 -17.10 15.24
CA LEU A 139 -20.19 -16.95 14.04
C LEU A 139 -20.50 -15.65 13.29
N LEU A 140 -21.78 -15.35 13.06
CA LEU A 140 -22.20 -14.12 12.37
C LEU A 140 -21.78 -12.87 13.14
N LYS A 141 -21.83 -12.92 14.47
CA LYS A 141 -21.33 -11.83 15.31
C LYS A 141 -19.83 -11.63 15.13
N ASN A 142 -19.03 -12.69 15.19
CA ASN A 142 -17.57 -12.61 15.00
C ASN A 142 -17.22 -12.01 13.63
N ILE A 143 -17.91 -12.45 12.57
CA ILE A 143 -17.71 -11.92 11.19
C ILE A 143 -18.10 -10.44 11.14
N THR A 144 -19.24 -10.06 11.69
CA THR A 144 -19.73 -8.68 11.68
C THR A 144 -18.77 -7.74 12.41
N ASP A 145 -18.31 -8.14 13.60
CA ASP A 145 -17.38 -7.36 14.41
C ASP A 145 -16.05 -7.18 13.67
N HIS A 146 -15.52 -8.26 13.07
CA HIS A 146 -14.29 -8.22 12.30
C HIS A 146 -14.40 -7.28 11.10
N ILE A 147 -15.42 -7.48 10.25
CA ILE A 147 -15.62 -6.65 9.05
C ILE A 147 -15.81 -5.18 9.44
N THR A 148 -16.62 -4.91 10.47
CA THR A 148 -16.86 -3.55 10.95
C THR A 148 -15.57 -2.87 11.43
N ALA A 149 -14.74 -3.59 12.19
CA ALA A 149 -13.48 -3.05 12.69
C ALA A 149 -12.45 -2.85 11.58
N VAL A 150 -12.28 -3.86 10.71
CA VAL A 150 -11.21 -3.85 9.69
C VAL A 150 -11.60 -2.99 8.49
N ALA A 151 -12.72 -3.27 7.84
CA ALA A 151 -13.17 -2.49 6.68
C ALA A 151 -13.55 -1.06 7.09
N GLY A 152 -14.16 -0.89 8.26
CA GLY A 152 -14.50 0.43 8.81
C GLY A 152 -13.27 1.31 9.04
N ARG A 153 -12.17 0.76 9.59
CA ARG A 153 -10.89 1.50 9.78
C ARG A 153 -10.34 2.06 8.47
N TYR A 154 -10.49 1.33 7.38
CA TYR A 154 -9.92 1.68 6.07
C TYR A 154 -10.95 2.21 5.09
N SER A 155 -12.12 2.59 5.56
CA SER A 155 -13.17 3.22 4.74
C SER A 155 -12.61 4.43 3.98
N GLY A 156 -12.87 4.49 2.66
CA GLY A 156 -12.36 5.53 1.77
C GLY A 156 -10.85 5.46 1.45
N LYS A 157 -10.11 4.49 2.01
CA LYS A 157 -8.67 4.31 1.79
C LYS A 157 -8.33 3.07 0.97
N ILE A 158 -9.14 2.04 1.08
CA ILE A 158 -9.02 0.79 0.31
C ILE A 158 -10.02 0.84 -0.83
N LYS A 159 -9.57 0.50 -2.04
CA LYS A 159 -10.36 0.59 -3.27
C LYS A 159 -11.43 -0.48 -3.37
N GLY A 160 -11.14 -1.67 -2.89
CA GLY A 160 -12.03 -2.82 -2.89
C GLY A 160 -11.51 -3.90 -1.96
N TRP A 161 -12.38 -4.86 -1.60
CA TRP A 161 -12.07 -5.98 -0.73
C TRP A 161 -12.43 -7.29 -1.38
N ASP A 162 -11.56 -8.29 -1.22
CA ASP A 162 -11.95 -9.68 -1.31
C ASP A 162 -12.72 -10.01 -0.03
N VAL A 163 -14.07 -10.00 -0.13
CA VAL A 163 -14.92 -10.13 1.07
C VAL A 163 -14.91 -11.56 1.57
N VAL A 164 -15.18 -12.53 0.69
CA VAL A 164 -15.09 -13.96 0.97
C VAL A 164 -14.17 -14.60 -0.07
N ASN A 165 -13.08 -15.20 0.39
CA ASN A 165 -12.10 -15.82 -0.49
C ASN A 165 -12.29 -17.33 -0.55
N GLU A 166 -12.24 -17.90 -1.77
CA GLU A 166 -12.23 -19.34 -2.04
C GLU A 166 -13.41 -20.13 -1.44
N ALA A 167 -14.61 -19.54 -1.42
CA ALA A 167 -15.82 -20.23 -0.96
C ALA A 167 -16.27 -21.31 -1.93
N ILE A 168 -15.94 -21.18 -3.22
CA ILE A 168 -16.32 -22.08 -4.30
C ILE A 168 -15.11 -22.86 -4.77
N LEU A 169 -15.28 -24.16 -5.03
CA LEU A 169 -14.29 -25.04 -5.63
C LEU A 169 -14.28 -24.92 -7.16
N ASP A 170 -13.25 -25.47 -7.81
CA ASP A 170 -13.09 -25.42 -9.28
C ASP A 170 -14.23 -26.10 -10.04
N ASP A 171 -14.92 -27.05 -9.43
CA ASP A 171 -16.10 -27.74 -9.97
C ASP A 171 -17.41 -26.96 -9.76
N GLY A 172 -17.36 -25.81 -9.10
CA GLY A 172 -18.51 -24.97 -8.80
C GLY A 172 -19.26 -25.32 -7.51
N SER A 173 -18.85 -26.36 -6.78
CA SER A 173 -19.43 -26.68 -5.48
C SER A 173 -18.92 -25.78 -4.36
N TYR A 174 -19.67 -25.69 -3.26
CA TYR A 174 -19.19 -24.99 -2.06
C TYR A 174 -18.05 -25.76 -1.42
N ARG A 175 -17.08 -25.02 -0.89
CA ARG A 175 -15.99 -25.58 -0.10
C ARG A 175 -16.50 -25.96 1.29
N GLU A 176 -16.53 -27.25 1.60
CA GLU A 176 -16.87 -27.76 2.93
C GLU A 176 -15.76 -27.39 3.93
N ASN A 177 -16.04 -26.47 4.80
CA ASN A 177 -15.15 -25.98 5.88
C ASN A 177 -16.01 -25.60 7.10
N ASP A 178 -15.41 -25.08 8.16
CA ASP A 178 -16.15 -24.73 9.38
C ASP A 178 -17.29 -23.72 9.12
N PHE A 179 -17.07 -22.75 8.23
CA PHE A 179 -18.15 -21.79 7.88
C PHE A 179 -19.36 -22.51 7.26
N TYR A 180 -19.08 -23.39 6.30
CA TYR A 180 -20.11 -24.20 5.65
C TYR A 180 -20.82 -25.12 6.66
N ASN A 181 -20.05 -25.82 7.49
CA ASN A 181 -20.58 -26.76 8.49
C ASN A 181 -21.45 -26.07 9.55
N ILE A 182 -21.17 -24.81 9.88
CA ILE A 182 -21.96 -24.03 10.83
C ILE A 182 -23.20 -23.44 10.17
N SER A 183 -23.10 -22.95 8.92
CA SER A 183 -24.22 -22.33 8.21
C SER A 183 -25.21 -23.34 7.67
N GLY A 184 -24.78 -24.54 7.38
CA GLY A 184 -25.60 -25.60 6.75
C GLY A 184 -25.78 -25.45 5.24
N GLU A 185 -25.09 -24.46 4.64
CA GLU A 185 -25.09 -24.20 3.19
C GLU A 185 -23.73 -23.64 2.73
#